data_2f5ef70706250be59c07856fab8db327
#
_entry.id   2f5ef70706250be59c07856fab8db327
#
_cell.length_a   1.000
_cell.length_b   1.000
_cell.length_c   1.000
_cell.angle_alpha   90.00
_cell.angle_beta   90.00
_cell.angle_gamma   90.00
#
_symmetry.space_group_name_H-M   'P 1'
#
loop_
_entity.id
_entity.type
_entity.pdbx_description
1 polymer ?
#
loop_
_entity_poly.entity_id
_entity_poly.type
_entity_poly.pdbx_seq_one_letter_code
_entity_poly.pdbx_strand_id
1 'polypeptide(L)'
;AHHAKVRVEWVAAESVTPENAAEKLAGCGGVLVPGGFGERGLEGKIAAVQYAREHGVPFLGICLGMQMAVVEYARHVLGLTGAHTSEVDPNTPYPVIDLMPDQQHIDEKGGTMRLGKYPCRLSRDSVAFAAYGEENIFERHRHRYEFNNAYRDLFVEGGMRIGGVNPERDLVEIIELPN
;
A
#
# COMPACT_ATOMS: atom_id res chain seq x y z
N ALA A 1 -1.32 -25.06 -4.10
CA ALA A 1 -0.12 -24.28 -4.04
C ALA A 1 0.58 -24.54 -2.69
N HIS A 2 1.87 -24.58 -2.62
CA HIS A 2 2.76 -24.65 -1.43
C HIS A 2 2.45 -25.73 -0.37
N HIS A 3 1.49 -26.64 -0.57
CA HIS A 3 1.07 -27.71 0.36
C HIS A 3 0.84 -27.24 1.80
N ALA A 4 0.44 -25.99 2.00
CA ALA A 4 0.17 -25.39 3.28
C ALA A 4 -1.34 -25.24 3.51
N LYS A 5 -1.78 -25.49 4.75
CA LYS A 5 -3.13 -25.19 5.20
C LYS A 5 -3.13 -23.82 5.86
N VAL A 6 -3.88 -22.88 5.29
CA VAL A 6 -4.04 -21.52 5.85
C VAL A 6 -5.33 -21.48 6.67
N ARG A 7 -5.23 -20.98 7.89
CA ARG A 7 -6.36 -20.55 8.71
C ARG A 7 -6.46 -19.05 8.64
N VAL A 8 -7.58 -18.54 8.13
CA VAL A 8 -7.84 -17.11 8.06
C VAL A 8 -8.57 -16.66 9.31
N GLU A 9 -8.03 -15.66 9.98
CA GLU A 9 -8.67 -14.96 11.09
C GLU A 9 -9.09 -13.58 10.63
N TRP A 10 -10.39 -13.28 10.76
CA TRP A 10 -10.96 -12.01 10.36
C TRP A 10 -10.92 -11.03 11.52
N VAL A 11 -10.22 -9.93 11.34
CA VAL A 11 -10.12 -8.85 12.32
C VAL A 11 -10.78 -7.60 11.74
N ALA A 12 -11.77 -7.05 12.43
CA ALA A 12 -12.40 -5.80 12.04
C ALA A 12 -11.42 -4.63 12.27
N ALA A 13 -11.04 -3.95 11.19
CA ALA A 13 -10.03 -2.89 11.25
C ALA A 13 -10.42 -1.76 12.22
N GLU A 14 -11.72 -1.44 12.33
CA GLU A 14 -12.22 -0.42 13.26
C GLU A 14 -11.96 -0.77 14.75
N SER A 15 -11.68 -2.02 15.03
CA SER A 15 -11.39 -2.46 16.40
C SER A 15 -9.89 -2.49 16.71
N VAL A 16 -9.04 -2.26 15.72
CA VAL A 16 -7.58 -2.27 15.90
C VAL A 16 -7.09 -0.86 16.22
N THR A 17 -6.28 -0.75 17.26
CA THR A 17 -5.59 0.48 17.66
C THR A 17 -4.11 0.19 17.87
N PRO A 18 -3.25 1.20 17.92
CA PRO A 18 -1.82 0.99 18.24
C PRO A 18 -1.62 0.21 19.56
N GLU A 19 -2.46 0.46 20.57
CA GLU A 19 -2.37 -0.15 21.88
C GLU A 19 -2.76 -1.63 21.91
N ASN A 20 -3.70 -2.05 21.04
CA ASN A 20 -4.23 -3.42 21.04
C ASN A 20 -3.81 -4.26 19.83
N ALA A 21 -3.09 -3.69 18.86
CA ALA A 21 -2.67 -4.41 17.66
C ALA A 21 -1.87 -5.67 17.98
N ALA A 22 -0.96 -5.58 18.95
CA ALA A 22 -0.16 -6.72 19.41
C ALA A 22 -1.01 -7.87 19.96
N GLU A 23 -2.08 -7.58 20.70
CA GLU A 23 -3.00 -8.58 21.22
C GLU A 23 -3.84 -9.20 20.09
N LYS A 24 -4.41 -8.36 19.22
CA LYS A 24 -5.32 -8.79 18.14
C LYS A 24 -4.65 -9.56 17.02
N LEU A 25 -3.36 -9.31 16.78
CA LEU A 25 -2.58 -9.94 15.72
C LEU A 25 -1.58 -10.97 16.26
N ALA A 26 -1.63 -11.25 17.56
CA ALA A 26 -0.75 -12.23 18.19
C ALA A 26 -0.86 -13.61 17.55
N GLY A 27 0.27 -14.23 17.24
CA GLY A 27 0.34 -15.58 16.68
C GLY A 27 -0.06 -15.70 15.20
N CYS A 28 -0.36 -14.59 14.53
CA CYS A 28 -0.55 -14.58 13.07
C CYS A 28 0.79 -14.79 12.36
N GLY A 29 0.83 -15.74 11.43
CA GLY A 29 2.00 -15.98 10.57
C GLY A 29 2.14 -14.96 9.44
N GLY A 30 1.19 -14.06 9.28
CA GLY A 30 1.18 -12.96 8.32
C GLY A 30 -0.07 -12.11 8.46
N VAL A 31 0.02 -10.85 8.03
CA VAL A 31 -1.09 -9.89 8.00
C VAL A 31 -1.40 -9.52 6.57
N LEU A 32 -2.67 -9.63 6.19
CA LEU A 32 -3.15 -9.18 4.88
C LEU A 32 -4.17 -8.05 5.07
N VAL A 33 -3.90 -6.90 4.45
CA VAL A 33 -4.87 -5.80 4.35
C VAL A 33 -5.39 -5.74 2.92
N PRO A 34 -6.67 -6.10 2.71
CA PRO A 34 -7.26 -6.16 1.37
C PRO A 34 -7.55 -4.79 0.79
N GLY A 35 -7.94 -4.77 -0.49
CA GLY A 35 -8.51 -3.61 -1.14
C GLY A 35 -9.84 -3.17 -0.50
N GLY A 36 -10.16 -1.90 -0.70
CA GLY A 36 -11.39 -1.29 -0.20
C GLY A 36 -11.49 0.15 -0.63
N PHE A 37 -12.58 0.81 -0.20
CA PHE A 37 -12.85 2.22 -0.47
C PHE A 37 -13.38 2.90 0.78
N GLY A 38 -13.21 4.23 0.84
CA GLY A 38 -13.72 5.07 1.92
C GLY A 38 -12.89 5.05 3.19
N GLU A 39 -13.38 5.74 4.20
CA GLU A 39 -12.64 6.09 5.42
C GLU A 39 -12.66 5.00 6.50
N ARG A 40 -13.51 4.00 6.33
CA ARG A 40 -13.80 3.03 7.37
C ARG A 40 -12.56 2.20 7.78
N GLY A 41 -12.19 2.30 9.06
CA GLY A 41 -11.11 1.50 9.66
C GLY A 41 -9.70 1.79 9.11
N LEU A 42 -9.45 2.97 8.53
CA LEU A 42 -8.14 3.30 7.97
C LEU A 42 -7.06 3.33 9.06
N GLU A 43 -7.32 3.99 10.19
CA GLU A 43 -6.34 4.07 11.27
C GLU A 43 -6.02 2.68 11.86
N GLY A 44 -7.02 1.80 11.94
CA GLY A 44 -6.78 0.41 12.36
C GLY A 44 -5.96 -0.40 11.34
N LYS A 45 -6.13 -0.13 10.04
CA LYS A 45 -5.26 -0.73 9.01
C LYS A 45 -3.83 -0.21 9.12
N ILE A 46 -3.65 1.09 9.37
CA ILE A 46 -2.35 1.72 9.60
C ILE A 46 -1.69 1.11 10.85
N ALA A 47 -2.43 0.95 11.95
CA ALA A 47 -1.92 0.30 13.16
C ALA A 47 -1.52 -1.16 12.93
N ALA A 48 -2.27 -1.90 12.11
CA ALA A 48 -1.91 -3.27 11.75
C ALA A 48 -0.64 -3.35 10.88
N VAL A 49 -0.46 -2.40 9.96
CA VAL A 49 0.78 -2.26 9.16
C VAL A 49 1.96 -1.94 10.07
N GLN A 50 1.81 -0.99 10.98
CA GLN A 50 2.85 -0.61 11.94
C GLN A 50 3.28 -1.81 12.78
N TYR A 51 2.32 -2.53 13.35
CA TYR A 51 2.61 -3.75 14.10
C TYR A 51 3.40 -4.77 13.28
N ALA A 52 2.95 -5.04 12.05
CA ALA A 52 3.61 -6.00 11.18
C ALA A 52 5.06 -5.59 10.88
N ARG A 53 5.30 -4.33 10.55
CA ARG A 53 6.64 -3.78 10.28
C ARG A 53 7.54 -3.85 11.50
N GLU A 54 7.07 -3.40 12.66
CA GLU A 54 7.88 -3.32 13.89
C GLU A 54 8.22 -4.69 14.48
N HIS A 55 7.37 -5.70 14.22
CA HIS A 55 7.56 -7.06 14.75
C HIS A 55 8.06 -8.06 13.70
N GLY A 56 8.38 -7.61 12.48
CA GLY A 56 8.85 -8.50 11.42
C GLY A 56 7.81 -9.53 10.97
N VAL A 57 6.52 -9.23 11.10
CA VAL A 57 5.44 -10.10 10.64
C VAL A 57 5.26 -9.93 9.14
N PRO A 58 5.28 -11.00 8.33
CA PRO A 58 5.01 -10.92 6.91
C PRO A 58 3.72 -10.15 6.61
N PHE A 59 3.79 -9.17 5.72
CA PHE A 59 2.67 -8.29 5.38
C PHE A 59 2.38 -8.28 3.88
N LEU A 60 1.10 -8.30 3.52
CA LEU A 60 0.63 -8.07 2.16
C LEU A 60 -0.50 -7.03 2.15
N GLY A 61 -0.25 -5.90 1.52
CA GLY A 61 -1.24 -4.85 1.28
C GLY A 61 -1.70 -4.85 -0.17
N ILE A 62 -3.01 -4.95 -0.41
CA ILE A 62 -3.59 -4.94 -1.76
C ILE A 62 -4.39 -3.66 -1.94
N CYS A 63 -4.10 -2.87 -3.00
CA CYS A 63 -4.80 -1.62 -3.32
C CYS A 63 -4.82 -0.68 -2.10
N LEU A 64 -5.96 -0.49 -1.43
CA LEU A 64 -6.05 0.32 -0.20
C LEU A 64 -5.06 -0.16 0.88
N GLY A 65 -4.80 -1.45 0.98
CA GLY A 65 -3.82 -1.99 1.91
C GLY A 65 -2.39 -1.52 1.64
N MET A 66 -1.99 -1.44 0.38
CA MET A 66 -0.72 -0.83 -0.01
C MET A 66 -0.71 0.68 0.29
N GLN A 67 -1.79 1.40 -0.01
CA GLN A 67 -1.91 2.83 0.29
C GLN A 67 -1.75 3.10 1.80
N MET A 68 -2.34 2.27 2.65
CA MET A 68 -2.18 2.40 4.11
C MET A 68 -0.77 2.07 4.57
N ALA A 69 -0.06 1.18 3.89
CA ALA A 69 1.36 0.92 4.16
C ALA A 69 2.23 2.14 3.80
N VAL A 70 1.93 2.83 2.71
CA VAL A 70 2.60 4.09 2.35
C VAL A 70 2.34 5.17 3.40
N VAL A 71 1.09 5.35 3.84
CA VAL A 71 0.73 6.33 4.88
C VAL A 71 1.41 6.01 6.20
N GLU A 72 1.41 4.75 6.62
CA GLU A 72 2.08 4.29 7.84
C GLU A 72 3.57 4.63 7.80
N TYR A 73 4.24 4.25 6.72
CA TYR A 73 5.68 4.50 6.56
C TYR A 73 6.02 5.99 6.56
N ALA A 74 5.22 6.80 5.87
CA ALA A 74 5.36 8.23 5.88
C ALA A 74 5.30 8.82 7.28
N ARG A 75 4.31 8.41 8.07
CA ARG A 75 4.08 8.93 9.43
C ARG A 75 5.15 8.48 10.43
N HIS A 76 5.45 7.18 10.45
CA HIS A 76 6.20 6.57 11.55
C HIS A 76 7.68 6.33 11.24
N VAL A 77 8.07 6.29 9.96
CA VAL A 77 9.47 6.12 9.56
C VAL A 77 10.05 7.43 9.02
N LEU A 78 9.34 8.11 8.12
CA LEU A 78 9.83 9.35 7.51
C LEU A 78 9.51 10.61 8.34
N GLY A 79 8.72 10.49 9.41
CA GLY A 79 8.38 11.62 10.29
C GLY A 79 7.43 12.64 9.67
N LEU A 80 6.74 12.30 8.59
CA LEU A 80 5.74 13.16 7.94
C LEU A 80 4.42 13.15 8.71
N THR A 81 4.40 13.77 9.87
CA THR A 81 3.23 13.82 10.74
C THR A 81 2.03 14.40 10.00
N GLY A 82 0.92 13.66 9.99
CA GLY A 82 -0.30 14.03 9.27
C GLY A 82 -0.33 13.59 7.80
N ALA A 83 0.67 12.82 7.31
CA ALA A 83 0.61 12.22 5.98
C ALA A 83 -0.66 11.38 5.81
N HIS A 84 -1.32 11.53 4.66
CA HIS A 84 -2.56 10.81 4.36
C HIS A 84 -2.75 10.65 2.84
N THR A 85 -3.84 9.99 2.46
CA THR A 85 -4.38 10.04 1.11
C THR A 85 -5.27 11.28 0.97
N SER A 86 -5.12 12.03 -0.12
CA SER A 86 -5.98 13.18 -0.44
C SER A 86 -7.43 12.78 -0.75
N GLU A 87 -7.72 11.48 -0.93
CA GLU A 87 -9.09 10.96 -1.05
C GLU A 87 -9.89 11.19 0.25
N VAL A 88 -9.24 11.04 1.38
CA VAL A 88 -9.86 11.09 2.71
C VAL A 88 -9.62 12.44 3.38
N ASP A 89 -8.41 12.94 3.31
CA ASP A 89 -8.06 14.27 3.79
C ASP A 89 -7.49 15.14 2.65
N PRO A 90 -8.35 15.89 1.95
CA PRO A 90 -7.89 16.78 0.87
C PRO A 90 -6.95 17.90 1.34
N ASN A 91 -6.89 18.16 2.65
CA ASN A 91 -6.05 19.21 3.24
C ASN A 91 -4.79 18.63 3.92
N THR A 92 -4.52 17.34 3.75
CA THR A 92 -3.33 16.74 4.36
C THR A 92 -2.06 17.51 3.97
N PRO A 93 -1.15 17.79 4.93
CA PRO A 93 0.10 18.48 4.62
C PRO A 93 1.04 17.63 3.74
N TYR A 94 0.85 16.33 3.73
CA TYR A 94 1.67 15.38 2.97
C TYR A 94 0.78 14.36 2.25
N PRO A 95 0.26 14.69 1.05
CA PRO A 95 -0.57 13.79 0.25
C PRO A 95 0.30 12.72 -0.42
N VAL A 96 0.74 11.73 0.35
CA VAL A 96 1.61 10.65 -0.12
C VAL A 96 0.88 9.65 -1.04
N ILE A 97 -0.45 9.66 -0.97
CA ILE A 97 -1.37 9.03 -1.93
C ILE A 97 -2.25 10.15 -2.49
N ASP A 98 -2.25 10.33 -3.81
CA ASP A 98 -2.93 11.44 -4.46
C ASP A 98 -3.48 11.07 -5.83
N LEU A 99 -4.26 11.97 -6.41
CA LEU A 99 -4.67 11.90 -7.81
C LEU A 99 -3.48 12.14 -8.74
N MET A 100 -3.45 11.43 -9.85
CA MET A 100 -2.50 11.76 -10.92
C MET A 100 -2.78 13.14 -11.50
N PRO A 101 -1.76 13.87 -11.98
CA PRO A 101 -1.92 15.20 -12.57
C PRO A 101 -2.93 15.25 -13.71
N ASP A 102 -3.01 14.20 -14.52
CA ASP A 102 -3.95 14.05 -15.62
C ASP A 102 -5.41 13.80 -15.18
N GLN A 103 -5.62 13.49 -13.91
CA GLN A 103 -6.94 13.26 -13.30
C GLN A 103 -7.49 14.44 -12.50
N GLN A 104 -6.68 15.47 -12.26
CA GLN A 104 -7.05 16.60 -11.39
C GLN A 104 -8.09 17.56 -12.00
N HIS A 105 -8.35 17.51 -13.30
CA HIS A 105 -9.23 18.44 -14.03
C HIS A 105 -10.45 17.78 -14.68
N ILE A 106 -10.81 16.57 -14.28
CA ILE A 106 -11.94 15.85 -14.89
C ILE A 106 -13.14 15.84 -13.93
N ASP A 107 -14.20 16.58 -14.31
CA ASP A 107 -15.45 16.70 -13.52
C ASP A 107 -16.27 15.37 -13.46
N GLU A 108 -16.06 14.46 -14.40
CA GLU A 108 -16.74 13.16 -14.42
C GLU A 108 -15.97 12.08 -13.66
N LYS A 109 -16.34 11.88 -12.40
CA LYS A 109 -15.69 10.93 -11.48
C LYS A 109 -15.59 9.49 -11.97
N GLY A 110 -16.46 9.04 -12.88
CA GLY A 110 -16.49 7.67 -13.40
C GLY A 110 -15.43 7.35 -14.47
N GLY A 111 -14.95 8.35 -15.20
CA GLY A 111 -14.01 8.19 -16.33
C GLY A 111 -12.53 8.20 -15.96
N THR A 112 -12.18 8.50 -14.72
CA THR A 112 -10.79 8.69 -14.25
C THR A 112 -10.19 7.52 -13.49
N MET A 113 -10.99 6.48 -13.23
CA MET A 113 -10.53 5.29 -12.51
C MET A 113 -9.65 4.41 -13.42
N ARG A 114 -8.51 3.98 -12.90
CA ARG A 114 -7.75 2.90 -13.56
C ARG A 114 -8.51 1.61 -13.40
N LEU A 115 -9.06 1.12 -14.52
CA LEU A 115 -9.82 -0.11 -14.58
C LEU A 115 -9.18 -1.09 -15.56
N GLY A 116 -8.97 -2.32 -15.14
CA GLY A 116 -8.51 -3.39 -16.01
C GLY A 116 -7.05 -3.77 -15.80
N LYS A 117 -6.47 -4.35 -16.83
CA LYS A 117 -5.15 -4.95 -16.84
C LYS A 117 -4.11 -3.91 -17.28
N TYR A 118 -3.11 -3.67 -16.41
CA TYR A 118 -2.01 -2.74 -16.69
C TYR A 118 -0.66 -3.43 -16.56
N PRO A 119 0.34 -3.02 -17.36
CA PRO A 119 1.68 -3.56 -17.25
C PRO A 119 2.39 -3.05 -15.99
N CYS A 120 3.18 -3.92 -15.39
CA CYS A 120 4.09 -3.57 -14.30
C CYS A 120 5.45 -4.21 -14.59
N ARG A 121 6.50 -3.41 -14.57
CA ARG A 121 7.88 -3.86 -14.66
C ARG A 121 8.45 -4.01 -13.26
N LEU A 122 8.85 -5.24 -12.93
CA LEU A 122 9.41 -5.58 -11.64
C LEU A 122 10.91 -5.27 -11.56
N SER A 123 11.34 -4.81 -10.42
CA SER A 123 12.77 -4.72 -10.09
C SER A 123 13.31 -6.13 -9.85
N ARG A 124 14.45 -6.46 -10.48
CA ARG A 124 15.01 -7.83 -10.46
C ARG A 124 15.48 -8.27 -9.08
N ASP A 125 15.74 -7.35 -8.19
CA ASP A 125 16.14 -7.58 -6.80
C ASP A 125 14.96 -7.58 -5.83
N SER A 126 13.73 -7.50 -6.35
CA SER A 126 12.50 -7.48 -5.54
C SER A 126 12.01 -8.87 -5.16
N VAL A 127 11.30 -8.96 -4.04
CA VAL A 127 10.57 -10.16 -3.64
C VAL A 127 9.47 -10.49 -4.65
N ALA A 128 8.82 -9.47 -5.20
CA ALA A 128 7.83 -9.63 -6.26
C ALA A 128 8.43 -10.32 -7.49
N PHE A 129 9.62 -9.90 -7.95
CA PHE A 129 10.29 -10.57 -9.06
C PHE A 129 10.58 -12.06 -8.75
N ALA A 130 11.07 -12.34 -7.56
CA ALA A 130 11.32 -13.72 -7.13
C ALA A 130 10.03 -14.57 -7.10
N ALA A 131 8.89 -13.96 -6.75
CA ALA A 131 7.60 -14.64 -6.67
C ALA A 131 6.95 -14.87 -8.04
N TYR A 132 7.03 -13.89 -8.95
CA TYR A 132 6.45 -14.00 -10.30
C TYR A 132 7.37 -14.77 -11.28
N GLY A 133 8.68 -14.68 -11.11
CA GLY A 133 9.67 -15.32 -12.01
C GLY A 133 9.87 -14.64 -13.36
N GLU A 134 9.27 -13.46 -13.56
CA GLU A 134 9.37 -12.68 -14.80
C GLU A 134 9.41 -11.16 -14.50
N GLU A 135 10.04 -10.40 -15.38
CA GLU A 135 10.25 -8.96 -15.17
C GLU A 135 9.02 -8.13 -15.54
N ASN A 136 8.26 -8.55 -16.54
CA ASN A 136 7.10 -7.81 -17.01
C ASN A 136 5.84 -8.61 -16.70
N ILE A 137 5.05 -8.11 -15.79
CA ILE A 137 3.78 -8.70 -15.38
C ILE A 137 2.60 -7.80 -15.73
N PHE A 138 1.40 -8.34 -15.57
CA PHE A 138 0.18 -7.58 -15.75
C PHE A 138 -0.73 -7.83 -14.57
N GLU A 139 -1.13 -6.74 -13.90
CA GLU A 139 -2.05 -6.81 -12.78
C GLU A 139 -3.35 -6.05 -13.07
N ARG A 140 -4.43 -6.47 -12.39
CA ARG A 140 -5.73 -5.82 -12.53
C ARG A 140 -5.87 -4.72 -11.50
N HIS A 141 -6.20 -3.53 -11.99
CA HIS A 141 -6.39 -2.34 -11.17
C HIS A 141 -7.86 -1.92 -11.13
N ARG A 142 -8.24 -1.37 -9.97
CA ARG A 142 -9.51 -0.69 -9.76
C ARG A 142 -9.32 0.36 -8.68
N HIS A 143 -8.66 1.46 -9.03
CA HIS A 143 -8.43 2.58 -8.13
C HIS A 143 -8.21 3.87 -8.90
N ARG A 144 -8.26 4.98 -8.22
CA ARG A 144 -8.14 6.33 -8.75
C ARG A 144 -6.95 7.07 -8.16
N TYR A 145 -6.64 6.80 -6.89
CA TYR A 145 -5.54 7.40 -6.16
C TYR A 145 -4.30 6.50 -6.24
N GLU A 146 -3.16 7.13 -6.40
CA GLU A 146 -1.87 6.49 -6.67
C GLU A 146 -0.83 6.93 -5.64
N PHE A 147 0.26 6.20 -5.54
CA PHE A 147 1.46 6.67 -4.85
C PHE A 147 1.91 7.99 -5.48
N ASN A 148 2.10 9.02 -4.66
CA ASN A 148 2.53 10.33 -5.14
C ASN A 148 4.04 10.33 -5.39
N ASN A 149 4.42 10.34 -6.67
CA ASN A 149 5.82 10.28 -7.10
C ASN A 149 6.67 11.45 -6.58
N ALA A 150 6.07 12.57 -6.16
CA ALA A 150 6.80 13.67 -5.53
C ALA A 150 7.53 13.25 -4.23
N TYR A 151 7.08 12.18 -3.59
CA TYR A 151 7.69 11.63 -2.37
C TYR A 151 8.59 10.42 -2.64
N ARG A 152 8.67 9.91 -3.88
CA ARG A 152 9.34 8.65 -4.21
C ARG A 152 10.77 8.57 -3.71
N ASP A 153 11.56 9.60 -3.98
CA ASP A 153 12.97 9.65 -3.57
C ASP A 153 13.10 9.61 -2.05
N LEU A 154 12.25 10.36 -1.33
CA LEU A 154 12.24 10.37 0.13
C LEU A 154 11.93 8.98 0.72
N PHE A 155 10.99 8.25 0.13
CA PHE A 155 10.67 6.87 0.55
C PHE A 155 11.84 5.92 0.30
N VAL A 156 12.50 6.05 -0.85
CA VAL A 156 13.67 5.21 -1.20
C VAL A 156 14.86 5.52 -0.29
N GLU A 157 15.15 6.79 -0.04
CA GLU A 157 16.17 7.22 0.91
C GLU A 157 15.88 6.73 2.34
N GLY A 158 14.61 6.66 2.70
CA GLY A 158 14.14 6.10 3.97
C GLY A 158 14.26 4.59 4.09
N GLY A 159 14.59 3.89 3.00
CA GLY A 159 14.80 2.43 2.99
C GLY A 159 13.68 1.61 2.33
N MET A 160 12.63 2.25 1.79
CA MET A 160 11.62 1.54 1.02
C MET A 160 12.15 1.17 -0.36
N ARG A 161 11.87 -0.05 -0.79
CA ARG A 161 12.16 -0.49 -2.15
C ARG A 161 10.95 -0.33 -3.05
N ILE A 162 11.14 0.20 -4.25
CA ILE A 162 10.14 0.16 -5.31
C ILE A 162 10.30 -1.18 -6.05
N GLY A 163 9.41 -2.10 -5.75
CA GLY A 163 9.43 -3.45 -6.31
C GLY A 163 8.89 -3.54 -7.73
N GLY A 164 8.03 -2.60 -8.13
CA GLY A 164 7.44 -2.57 -9.46
C GLY A 164 6.89 -1.21 -9.85
N VAL A 165 6.98 -0.90 -11.15
CA VAL A 165 6.48 0.36 -11.73
C VAL A 165 5.70 0.09 -13.00
N ASN A 166 4.68 0.89 -13.25
CA ASN A 166 4.04 0.96 -14.56
C ASN A 166 4.99 1.65 -15.54
N PRO A 167 5.45 0.98 -16.62
CA PRO A 167 6.47 1.54 -17.50
C PRO A 167 5.97 2.66 -18.42
N GLU A 168 4.65 2.78 -18.59
CA GLU A 168 4.05 3.77 -19.49
C GLU A 168 3.80 5.10 -18.78
N ARG A 169 3.53 5.05 -17.47
CA ARG A 169 3.13 6.21 -16.67
C ARG A 169 4.07 6.52 -15.51
N ASP A 170 5.10 5.70 -15.35
CA ASP A 170 6.06 5.75 -14.21
C ASP A 170 5.36 5.77 -12.83
N LEU A 171 4.27 5.01 -12.68
CA LEU A 171 3.55 4.89 -11.42
C LEU A 171 4.12 3.76 -10.57
N VAL A 172 4.24 3.99 -9.27
CA VAL A 172 4.63 2.95 -8.31
C VAL A 172 3.48 1.97 -8.14
N GLU A 173 3.72 0.71 -8.51
CA GLU A 173 2.74 -0.38 -8.45
C GLU A 173 3.00 -1.33 -7.27
N ILE A 174 4.25 -1.52 -6.91
CA ILE A 174 4.66 -2.42 -5.82
C ILE A 174 5.73 -1.75 -4.98
N ILE A 175 5.52 -1.77 -3.68
CA ILE A 175 6.48 -1.34 -2.67
C ILE A 175 6.87 -2.52 -1.80
N GLU A 176 8.09 -2.51 -1.31
CA GLU A 176 8.61 -3.54 -0.41
C GLU A 176 9.46 -2.91 0.69
N LEU A 177 9.40 -3.51 1.87
CA LEU A 177 10.38 -3.28 2.91
C LEU A 177 11.30 -4.49 2.96
N PRO A 178 12.57 -4.36 2.61
CA PRO A 178 13.54 -5.44 2.80
C PRO A 178 13.70 -5.69 4.30
N ASN A 179 13.55 -6.95 4.70
CA ASN A 179 13.81 -7.42 6.07
C ASN A 179 15.30 -7.55 6.30
#